data_439a799ad1c8d03d83b756ed3707a049
#
_entry.id   439a799ad1c8d03d83b756ed3707a049
#
_cell.length_a   1.000
_cell.length_b   1.000
_cell.length_c   1.000
_cell.angle_alpha   90.00
_cell.angle_beta   90.00
_cell.angle_gamma   90.00
#
_symmetry.space_group_name_H-M   'P 1'
#
loop_
_entity.id
_entity.type
_entity.pdbx_description
1 polymer ?
#
loop_
_entity_poly.entity_id
_entity_poly.type
_entity_poly.pdbx_seq_one_letter_code
_entity_poly.pdbx_strand_id
1 'polypeptide(L)'
;MRNESGTIAAISTAMSNSGIGIVRMSGEEAVEIAERIYKGKNEKKLSKQPTHTIHYGYIVDGEDTIDEVLVMLMRGPHSYTGEDTVEINCHGGEIGRAHV
;
A
#
# COMPACT_ATOMS: atom_id res chain seq x y z
N MET A 1 0.77 -13.13 3.65
CA MET A 1 0.12 -13.36 4.96
C MET A 1 -1.39 -13.26 4.83
N ARG A 2 -2.08 -14.08 5.58
CA ARG A 2 -3.53 -14.15 5.49
C ARG A 2 -4.15 -13.91 6.86
N ASN A 3 -5.21 -13.12 6.92
CA ASN A 3 -5.95 -12.90 8.15
C ASN A 3 -7.28 -13.68 8.13
N GLU A 4 -8.04 -13.56 9.20
CA GLU A 4 -9.29 -14.31 9.36
C GLU A 4 -10.36 -13.95 8.34
N SER A 5 -10.35 -12.75 7.83
CA SER A 5 -11.33 -12.31 6.84
C SER A 5 -11.02 -12.80 5.45
N GLY A 6 -9.85 -13.41 5.26
CA GLY A 6 -9.41 -13.85 3.96
C GLY A 6 -8.60 -12.85 3.19
N THR A 7 -8.37 -11.67 3.75
CA THR A 7 -7.51 -10.69 3.10
C THR A 7 -6.07 -11.19 3.10
N ILE A 8 -5.44 -11.10 1.94
CA ILE A 8 -4.09 -11.62 1.73
C ILE A 8 -3.16 -10.48 1.36
N ALA A 9 -2.01 -10.43 2.02
CA ALA A 9 -0.95 -9.52 1.65
C ALA A 9 0.24 -10.34 1.17
N ALA A 10 0.83 -9.92 0.06
CA ALA A 10 1.95 -10.65 -0.51
C ALA A 10 2.87 -9.68 -1.23
N ILE A 11 4.16 -9.97 -1.21
CA ILE A 11 5.12 -9.20 -1.96
C ILE A 11 5.09 -9.72 -3.39
N SER A 12 4.66 -8.86 -4.30
CA SER A 12 4.56 -9.23 -5.72
C SER A 12 5.90 -9.18 -6.41
N THR A 13 6.79 -8.31 -5.95
CA THR A 13 8.10 -8.11 -6.54
C THR A 13 9.11 -7.96 -5.41
N ALA A 14 10.16 -8.77 -5.45
CA ALA A 14 11.21 -8.66 -4.46
C ALA A 14 11.94 -7.34 -4.62
N MET A 15 12.49 -6.84 -3.52
CA MET A 15 13.31 -5.65 -3.57
C MET A 15 14.53 -5.92 -4.43
N SER A 16 14.82 -5.01 -5.33
CA SER A 16 15.93 -5.14 -6.26
C SER A 16 16.96 -4.05 -5.98
N ASN A 17 18.00 -4.01 -6.80
CA ASN A 17 18.98 -2.95 -6.69
C ASN A 17 18.39 -1.57 -6.95
N SER A 18 17.25 -1.52 -7.62
CA SER A 18 16.54 -0.27 -7.82
C SER A 18 15.82 0.18 -6.56
N GLY A 19 15.72 -0.70 -5.57
CA GLY A 19 15.07 -0.38 -4.30
C GLY A 19 13.56 -0.40 -4.36
N ILE A 20 12.98 -0.92 -5.43
CA ILE A 20 11.53 -0.92 -5.60
C ILE A 20 10.96 -2.30 -5.24
N GLY A 21 9.95 -2.29 -4.40
CA GLY A 21 9.20 -3.48 -4.07
C GLY A 21 7.72 -3.18 -4.14
N ILE A 22 6.93 -4.18 -4.45
CA ILE A 22 5.49 -4.03 -4.55
C ILE A 22 4.82 -4.99 -3.58
N VAL A 23 3.97 -4.43 -2.72
CA VAL A 23 3.16 -5.22 -1.80
C VAL A 23 1.73 -5.09 -2.27
N ARG A 24 1.08 -6.22 -2.52
CA ARG A 24 -0.31 -6.23 -2.95
C ARG A 24 -1.16 -6.91 -1.88
N MET A 25 -2.24 -6.26 -1.51
CA MET A 25 -3.22 -6.81 -0.58
C MET A 25 -4.55 -6.94 -1.31
N SER A 26 -5.24 -8.05 -1.09
CA SER A 26 -6.52 -8.29 -1.74
C SER A 26 -7.50 -8.85 -0.72
N GLY A 27 -8.76 -8.43 -0.81
CA GLY A 27 -9.81 -8.90 0.07
C GLY A 27 -10.65 -7.76 0.59
N GLU A 28 -11.69 -8.09 1.34
CA GLU A 28 -12.63 -7.12 1.87
C GLU A 28 -11.98 -6.05 2.74
N GLU A 29 -10.93 -6.42 3.46
CA GLU A 29 -10.30 -5.53 4.41
C GLU A 29 -9.01 -4.89 3.89
N ALA A 30 -8.72 -5.09 2.60
CA ALA A 30 -7.46 -4.59 2.05
C ALA A 30 -7.28 -3.09 2.24
N VAL A 31 -8.32 -2.32 1.93
CA VAL A 31 -8.26 -0.87 2.04
C VAL A 31 -8.10 -0.45 3.49
N GLU A 32 -8.84 -1.07 4.38
CA GLU A 32 -8.78 -0.74 5.80
C GLU A 32 -7.42 -1.06 6.41
N ILE A 33 -6.87 -2.20 6.05
CA ILE A 33 -5.55 -2.59 6.54
C ILE A 33 -4.49 -1.62 6.04
N ALA A 34 -4.54 -1.29 4.75
CA ALA A 34 -3.59 -0.34 4.17
C ALA A 34 -3.71 1.04 4.82
N GLU A 35 -4.92 1.46 5.10
CA GLU A 35 -5.15 2.77 5.72
C GLU A 35 -4.48 2.88 7.10
N ARG A 36 -4.40 1.79 7.84
CA ARG A 36 -3.79 1.81 9.17
C ARG A 36 -2.30 2.14 9.13
N ILE A 37 -1.63 1.82 8.05
CA ILE A 37 -0.19 2.02 7.94
C ILE A 37 0.17 3.14 6.97
N TYR A 38 -0.82 3.77 6.37
CA TYR A 38 -0.62 4.82 5.37
C TYR A 38 -0.85 6.20 5.99
N LYS A 39 0.01 7.15 5.66
CA LYS A 39 -0.19 8.53 6.04
C LYS A 39 -0.05 9.40 4.80
N GLY A 40 -1.14 10.04 4.44
CA GLY A 40 -1.17 10.94 3.31
C GLY A 40 -1.20 12.38 3.74
N LYS A 41 -1.17 13.25 2.75
CA LYS A 41 -1.23 14.68 2.98
C LYS A 41 -2.62 15.07 3.46
N ASN A 42 -2.67 16.02 4.39
CA ASN A 42 -3.94 16.52 4.93
C ASN A 42 -4.80 15.43 5.55
N GLU A 43 -4.16 14.44 6.16
CA GLU A 43 -4.83 13.32 6.82
C GLU A 43 -5.77 12.57 5.88
N LYS A 44 -5.36 12.42 4.62
CA LYS A 44 -6.12 11.68 3.64
C LYS A 44 -6.40 10.26 4.12
N LYS A 45 -7.64 9.81 3.94
CA LYS A 45 -8.06 8.47 4.29
C LYS A 45 -8.25 7.65 3.03
N LEU A 46 -7.54 6.53 2.91
CA LEU A 46 -7.68 5.66 1.74
C LEU A 46 -9.10 5.16 1.57
N SER A 47 -9.77 4.87 2.68
CA SER A 47 -11.14 4.36 2.64
C SER A 47 -12.14 5.35 2.04
N LYS A 48 -11.77 6.62 1.98
CA LYS A 48 -12.62 7.66 1.43
C LYS A 48 -12.32 7.97 -0.02
N GLN A 49 -11.35 7.30 -0.60
CA GLN A 49 -10.94 7.59 -1.96
C GLN A 49 -11.67 6.73 -2.98
N PRO A 50 -11.90 7.22 -4.19
CA PRO A 50 -12.57 6.44 -5.22
C PRO A 50 -11.67 5.32 -5.74
N THR A 51 -12.28 4.38 -6.44
CA THR A 51 -11.55 3.28 -7.04
C THR A 51 -10.68 3.75 -8.20
N HIS A 52 -9.63 2.99 -8.49
CA HIS A 52 -8.72 3.25 -9.61
C HIS A 52 -8.01 4.59 -9.46
N THR A 53 -7.54 4.86 -8.25
CA THR A 53 -6.79 6.09 -7.96
C THR A 53 -5.45 5.73 -7.37
N ILE A 54 -4.50 6.65 -7.51
CA ILE A 54 -3.14 6.49 -6.99
C ILE A 54 -2.89 7.61 -5.99
N HIS A 55 -2.30 7.24 -4.86
CA HIS A 55 -2.08 8.17 -3.76
C HIS A 55 -0.64 8.14 -3.29
N TYR A 56 -0.05 9.31 -3.22
CA TYR A 56 1.29 9.47 -2.67
C TYR A 56 1.20 9.60 -1.16
N GLY A 57 2.16 9.04 -0.46
CA GLY A 57 2.22 9.18 0.98
C GLY A 57 3.33 8.34 1.57
N TYR A 58 3.12 7.97 2.82
CA TYR A 58 4.15 7.28 3.59
C TYR A 58 3.56 6.07 4.28
N ILE A 59 4.41 5.06 4.43
CA ILE A 59 4.09 3.94 5.31
C ILE A 59 4.68 4.29 6.66
N VAL A 60 3.87 4.16 7.70
CA VAL A 60 4.27 4.55 9.05
C VAL A 60 4.04 3.41 10.02
N ASP A 61 4.83 3.43 11.10
CA ASP A 61 4.67 2.51 12.22
C ASP A 61 4.68 3.38 13.46
N GLY A 62 3.48 3.68 13.98
CA GLY A 62 3.36 4.63 15.05
C GLY A 62 3.79 6.01 14.60
N GLU A 63 4.84 6.54 15.19
CA GLU A 63 5.38 7.84 14.82
C GLU A 63 6.52 7.75 13.83
N ASP A 64 6.95 6.53 13.52
CA ASP A 64 8.09 6.32 12.63
C ASP A 64 7.63 6.23 11.19
N THR A 65 8.29 6.98 10.31
CA THR A 65 8.06 6.88 8.88
C THR A 65 9.00 5.83 8.33
N ILE A 66 8.43 4.78 7.74
CA ILE A 66 9.20 3.65 7.24
C ILE A 66 9.63 3.88 5.80
N ASP A 67 8.71 4.34 4.95
CA ASP A 67 9.02 4.49 3.54
C ASP A 67 8.07 5.48 2.89
N GLU A 68 8.49 6.01 1.78
CA GLU A 68 7.68 6.87 0.93
C GLU A 68 7.11 5.98 -0.18
N VAL A 69 5.83 6.09 -0.45
CA VAL A 69 5.15 5.13 -1.31
C VAL A 69 4.15 5.77 -2.25
N LEU A 70 3.79 5.00 -3.27
CA LEU A 70 2.61 5.25 -4.08
C LEU A 70 1.66 4.10 -3.83
N VAL A 71 0.43 4.42 -3.50
CA VAL A 71 -0.59 3.42 -3.22
C VAL A 71 -1.63 3.45 -4.32
N MET A 72 -1.82 2.32 -4.97
CA MET A 72 -2.86 2.17 -5.98
C MET A 72 -4.05 1.46 -5.35
N LEU A 73 -5.23 2.03 -5.52
CA LEU A 73 -6.45 1.55 -4.92
C LEU A 73 -7.41 1.09 -6.00
N MET A 74 -7.84 -0.16 -5.93
CA MET A 74 -8.85 -0.69 -6.85
C MET A 74 -9.91 -1.43 -6.04
N ARG A 75 -11.16 -1.09 -6.29
CA ARG A 75 -12.26 -1.75 -5.60
C ARG A 75 -12.89 -2.78 -6.53
N GLY A 76 -13.28 -3.93 -5.96
CA GLY A 76 -13.98 -4.93 -6.72
C GLY A 76 -15.31 -4.43 -7.25
N PRO A 77 -15.85 -5.11 -8.25
CA PRO A 77 -15.30 -6.29 -8.90
C PRO A 77 -14.28 -5.98 -10.00
N HIS A 78 -14.03 -4.72 -10.32
CA HIS A 78 -13.13 -4.34 -11.41
C HIS A 78 -11.70 -4.12 -10.92
N SER A 79 -11.14 -5.15 -10.31
CA SER A 79 -9.78 -5.11 -9.80
C SER A 79 -9.01 -6.31 -10.35
N TYR A 80 -7.74 -6.42 -9.99
CA TYR A 80 -6.92 -7.56 -10.42
C TYR A 80 -7.50 -8.90 -9.98
N THR A 81 -8.12 -8.94 -8.83
CA THR A 81 -8.58 -10.20 -8.24
C THR A 81 -10.10 -10.33 -8.19
N GLY A 82 -10.82 -9.28 -8.59
CA GLY A 82 -12.26 -9.21 -8.42
C GLY A 82 -12.68 -8.72 -7.06
N GLU A 83 -11.75 -8.58 -6.14
CA GLU A 83 -11.98 -8.04 -4.81
C GLU A 83 -11.31 -6.70 -4.67
N ASP A 84 -11.51 -6.03 -3.53
CA ASP A 84 -10.76 -4.80 -3.25
C ASP A 84 -9.28 -5.13 -3.23
N THR A 85 -8.50 -4.33 -3.91
CA THR A 85 -7.06 -4.54 -4.03
C THR A 85 -6.33 -3.24 -3.74
N VAL A 86 -5.29 -3.33 -2.94
CA VAL A 86 -4.39 -2.21 -2.67
C VAL A 86 -2.99 -2.65 -3.05
N GLU A 87 -2.34 -1.84 -3.87
CA GLU A 87 -0.96 -2.11 -4.25
C GLU A 87 -0.09 -0.97 -3.75
N ILE A 88 0.91 -1.32 -2.96
CA ILE A 88 1.81 -0.35 -2.36
C ILE A 88 3.17 -0.50 -3.03
N ASN A 89 3.60 0.56 -3.69
CA ASN A 89 4.89 0.60 -4.36
C ASN A 89 5.90 1.27 -3.44
N CYS A 90 6.81 0.47 -2.90
CA CYS A 90 7.77 0.88 -1.90
C CYS A 90 9.15 1.07 -2.50
N HIS A 91 9.90 2.01 -1.98
CA HIS A 91 11.28 2.19 -2.38
C HIS A 91 12.26 1.40 -1.52
N GLY A 92 11.76 0.79 -0.44
CA GLY A 92 12.53 -0.16 0.35
C GLY A 92 13.81 0.40 0.94
N GLY A 93 13.79 1.61 1.39
CA GLY A 93 14.97 2.22 1.94
C GLY A 93 15.82 2.97 0.92
N GLU A 94 15.51 2.82 -0.37
CA GLU A 94 16.24 3.55 -1.39
C GLU A 94 16.07 5.05 -1.22
N ILE A 95 14.85 5.47 -0.88
CA ILE A 95 14.58 6.86 -0.61
C ILE A 95 15.40 7.34 0.58
N GLY A 96 15.48 6.51 1.62
CA GLY A 96 16.30 6.84 2.77
C GLY A 96 17.75 7.08 2.38
N ARG A 97 18.30 6.21 1.54
CA ARG A 97 19.66 6.39 1.08
C ARG A 97 19.84 7.65 0.23
N ALA A 98 18.86 7.95 -0.58
CA ALA A 98 18.91 9.11 -1.44
C ALA A 98 18.77 10.42 -0.67
N HIS A 99 18.20 10.38 0.50
CA HIS A 99 17.91 11.56 1.29
C HIS A 99 18.84 11.78 2.47
N VAL A 100 19.77 10.88 2.67
CA VAL A 100 20.76 11.03 3.75
C VAL A 100 21.90 11.92 3.33
#